data_d418cd3c2625ba84d515ec7924301fe3
#
_entry.id   d418cd3c2625ba84d515ec7924301fe3
#
_cell.length_a   1.000
_cell.length_b   1.000
_cell.length_c   1.000
_cell.angle_alpha   90.00
_cell.angle_beta   90.00
_cell.angle_gamma   90.00
#
_symmetry.space_group_name_H-M   'P 1'
#
loop_
_entity.id
_entity.type
_entity.pdbx_description
1 polymer ?
#
loop_
_entity_poly.entity_id
_entity_poly.type
_entity_poly.pdbx_seq_one_letter_code
_entity_poly.pdbx_strand_id
1 'polypeptide(L)'
;AFEAAVAGGIPIIKALREGLTANRIQYIAGIINGTTNYILSEMRERGLDFATALAGAQALGYAEADPTFDIEGVDAAHKLTIMCAIAFGVPMQFDRAYVEGISKLDATDIKYAEDLGYRIKLLGIARRTARGIELRVHPTLIPAKRLIASVEGAMNAVEVHGDAVGATLYYGKGAGAEPTASAVVADLVDVTRLHTADPEHRVPHLAFQPQSLSDTPVLPIEEVTSGYYLRLRVADVTGVLADVTRLLADAGISIDAMLQREAEQIAGDGQTDVVIITHET
;
A
#
# COMPACT_ATOMS: atom_id res chain seq x y z
N ALA A 1 -14.69 13.87 -14.30
CA ALA A 1 -14.56 13.80 -12.86
C ALA A 1 -13.24 13.12 -12.50
N PHE A 2 -12.32 13.87 -11.95
CA PHE A 2 -10.96 13.39 -11.69
C PHE A 2 -10.74 13.02 -10.21
N GLU A 3 -11.33 13.78 -9.28
CA GLU A 3 -11.21 13.49 -7.84
C GLU A 3 -11.70 12.09 -7.48
N ALA A 4 -12.80 11.66 -8.08
CA ALA A 4 -13.36 10.31 -7.86
C ALA A 4 -12.50 9.16 -8.41
N ALA A 5 -11.43 9.44 -9.16
CA ALA A 5 -10.55 8.41 -9.72
C ALA A 5 -9.70 7.72 -8.66
N VAL A 6 -9.42 8.37 -7.51
CA VAL A 6 -8.59 7.83 -6.43
C VAL A 6 -9.27 8.04 -5.09
N ALA A 7 -9.47 6.96 -4.33
CA ALA A 7 -9.98 6.99 -2.95
C ALA A 7 -11.30 7.80 -2.81
N GLY A 8 -12.19 7.68 -3.74
CA GLY A 8 -13.49 8.31 -3.99
C GLY A 8 -13.97 9.42 -3.06
N GLY A 9 -14.20 9.14 -1.77
CA GLY A 9 -14.66 10.11 -0.79
C GLY A 9 -13.55 10.94 -0.13
N ILE A 10 -12.28 10.65 -0.42
CA ILE A 10 -11.11 11.38 0.10
C ILE A 10 -10.64 12.38 -0.95
N PRO A 11 -10.58 13.69 -0.67
CA PRO A 11 -10.18 14.70 -1.65
C PRO A 11 -8.66 14.73 -1.85
N ILE A 12 -8.07 13.56 -2.19
CA ILE A 12 -6.61 13.38 -2.24
C ILE A 12 -5.99 14.03 -3.47
N ILE A 13 -6.65 13.99 -4.61
CA ILE A 13 -6.14 14.62 -5.83
C ILE A 13 -6.01 16.13 -5.63
N LYS A 14 -7.04 16.76 -5.07
CA LYS A 14 -7.02 18.20 -4.76
C LYS A 14 -6.02 18.53 -3.67
N ALA A 15 -5.89 17.68 -2.65
CA ALA A 15 -4.89 17.85 -1.60
C ALA A 15 -3.46 17.85 -2.18
N LEU A 16 -3.12 16.88 -3.03
CA LEU A 16 -1.81 16.81 -3.68
C LEU A 16 -1.58 17.95 -4.67
N ARG A 17 -2.58 18.24 -5.51
CA ARG A 17 -2.46 19.20 -6.61
C ARG A 17 -2.44 20.65 -6.14
N GLU A 18 -3.16 20.96 -5.07
CA GLU A 18 -3.38 22.34 -4.62
C GLU A 18 -2.99 22.55 -3.16
N GLY A 19 -3.52 21.74 -2.23
CA GLY A 19 -3.33 21.95 -0.79
C GLY A 19 -1.90 21.79 -0.32
N LEU A 20 -1.14 20.85 -0.92
CA LEU A 20 0.24 20.53 -0.57
C LEU A 20 1.26 21.11 -1.57
N THR A 21 0.85 21.94 -2.50
CA THR A 21 1.70 22.45 -3.60
C THR A 21 2.93 23.23 -3.14
N ALA A 22 2.92 23.77 -1.92
CA ALA A 22 4.08 24.47 -1.34
C ALA A 22 5.17 23.50 -0.80
N ASN A 23 4.93 22.19 -0.86
CA ASN A 23 5.85 21.18 -0.35
C ASN A 23 6.49 20.40 -1.48
N ARG A 24 7.72 19.94 -1.22
CA ARG A 24 8.30 18.84 -1.98
C ARG A 24 7.82 17.54 -1.36
N ILE A 25 6.91 16.85 -2.05
CA ILE A 25 6.44 15.56 -1.59
C ILE A 25 7.57 14.54 -1.69
N GLN A 26 7.82 13.82 -0.60
CA GLN A 26 8.89 12.83 -0.46
C GLN A 26 8.37 11.41 -0.52
N TYR A 27 7.16 11.19 0.06
CA TYR A 27 6.62 9.86 0.27
C TYR A 27 5.09 9.89 0.28
N ILE A 28 4.49 8.87 -0.32
CA ILE A 28 3.06 8.57 -0.24
C ILE A 28 2.92 7.09 0.12
N ALA A 29 2.06 6.79 1.09
CA ALA A 29 1.61 5.43 1.38
C ALA A 29 0.08 5.40 1.45
N GLY A 30 -0.55 4.48 0.73
CA GLY A 30 -2.00 4.45 0.69
C GLY A 30 -2.60 3.06 0.82
N ILE A 31 -3.62 2.93 1.67
CA ILE A 31 -4.62 1.86 1.62
C ILE A 31 -5.72 2.38 0.71
N ILE A 32 -5.66 2.03 -0.57
CA ILE A 32 -6.46 2.64 -1.64
C ILE A 32 -7.35 1.65 -2.39
N ASN A 33 -7.45 0.43 -1.87
CA ASN A 33 -8.42 -0.57 -2.29
C ASN A 33 -9.19 -1.08 -1.07
N GLY A 34 -10.49 -0.80 -1.01
CA GLY A 34 -11.35 -1.15 0.13
C GLY A 34 -11.61 -2.64 0.24
N THR A 35 -11.69 -3.36 -0.88
CA THR A 35 -11.92 -4.81 -0.94
C THR A 35 -10.80 -5.57 -0.24
N THR A 36 -9.55 -5.29 -0.61
CA THR A 36 -8.38 -5.93 -0.02
C THR A 36 -8.21 -5.58 1.46
N ASN A 37 -8.47 -4.32 1.83
CA ASN A 37 -8.41 -3.93 3.24
C ASN A 37 -9.48 -4.62 4.08
N TYR A 38 -10.70 -4.79 3.55
CA TYR A 38 -11.76 -5.56 4.20
C TYR A 38 -11.35 -7.02 4.40
N ILE A 39 -10.85 -7.69 3.36
CA ILE A 39 -10.41 -9.09 3.44
C ILE A 39 -9.34 -9.25 4.52
N LEU A 40 -8.29 -8.43 4.51
CA LEU A 40 -7.21 -8.50 5.51
C LEU A 40 -7.69 -8.19 6.93
N SER A 41 -8.68 -7.29 7.09
CA SER A 41 -9.31 -7.00 8.38
C SER A 41 -10.06 -8.22 8.92
N GLU A 42 -10.90 -8.87 8.09
CA GLU A 42 -11.66 -10.07 8.47
C GLU A 42 -10.74 -11.26 8.80
N MET A 43 -9.68 -11.47 7.99
CA MET A 43 -8.68 -12.50 8.28
C MET A 43 -8.04 -12.28 9.66
N ARG A 44 -7.72 -11.04 9.99
CA ARG A 44 -7.09 -10.68 11.25
C ARG A 44 -8.07 -10.75 12.44
N GLU A 45 -9.22 -10.08 12.35
CA GLU A 45 -10.13 -9.91 13.48
C GLU A 45 -10.88 -11.18 13.84
N ARG A 46 -11.19 -11.98 12.83
CA ARG A 46 -11.99 -13.20 12.99
C ARG A 46 -11.19 -14.48 12.76
N GLY A 47 -9.91 -14.37 12.41
CA GLY A 47 -9.06 -15.54 12.12
C GLY A 47 -9.52 -16.33 10.91
N LEU A 48 -10.19 -15.69 9.94
CA LEU A 48 -10.71 -16.35 8.74
C LEU A 48 -9.56 -16.65 7.77
N ASP A 49 -9.71 -17.73 7.00
CA ASP A 49 -8.88 -17.94 5.83
C ASP A 49 -9.25 -16.96 4.69
N PHE A 50 -8.36 -16.83 3.73
CA PHE A 50 -8.52 -15.90 2.61
C PHE A 50 -9.82 -16.17 1.80
N ALA A 51 -10.14 -17.42 1.51
CA ALA A 51 -11.29 -17.77 0.70
C ALA A 51 -12.61 -17.41 1.41
N THR A 52 -12.69 -17.66 2.71
CA THR A 52 -13.85 -17.31 3.54
C THR A 52 -14.02 -15.78 3.65
N ALA A 53 -12.92 -15.04 3.87
CA ALA A 53 -12.96 -13.58 3.93
C ALA A 53 -13.35 -12.97 2.58
N LEU A 54 -12.85 -13.51 1.45
CA LEU A 54 -13.23 -13.09 0.10
C LEU A 54 -14.72 -13.35 -0.17
N ALA A 55 -15.23 -14.53 0.17
CA ALA A 55 -16.65 -14.83 0.02
C ALA A 55 -17.53 -13.85 0.82
N GLY A 56 -17.08 -13.47 2.02
CA GLY A 56 -17.72 -12.41 2.82
C GLY A 56 -17.74 -11.07 2.11
N ALA A 57 -16.62 -10.66 1.50
CA ALA A 57 -16.52 -9.44 0.72
C ALA A 57 -17.47 -9.44 -0.48
N GLN A 58 -17.58 -10.57 -1.19
CA GLN A 58 -18.50 -10.74 -2.32
C GLN A 58 -19.98 -10.67 -1.87
N ALA A 59 -20.33 -11.32 -0.76
CA ALA A 59 -21.69 -11.29 -0.22
C ALA A 59 -22.14 -9.88 0.19
N LEU A 60 -21.20 -9.02 0.63
CA LEU A 60 -21.45 -7.62 0.99
C LEU A 60 -21.35 -6.66 -0.20
N GLY A 61 -20.99 -7.14 -1.39
CA GLY A 61 -20.83 -6.32 -2.58
C GLY A 61 -19.56 -5.46 -2.60
N TYR A 62 -18.57 -5.79 -1.77
CA TYR A 62 -17.25 -5.14 -1.82
C TYR A 62 -16.35 -5.74 -2.90
N ALA A 63 -16.50 -7.03 -3.20
CA ALA A 63 -15.81 -7.72 -4.28
C ALA A 63 -16.79 -8.18 -5.36
N GLU A 64 -16.39 -8.10 -6.62
CA GLU A 64 -17.10 -8.65 -7.75
C GLU A 64 -16.91 -10.19 -7.84
N ALA A 65 -17.63 -10.84 -8.78
CA ALA A 65 -17.49 -12.27 -9.02
C ALA A 65 -16.06 -12.66 -9.46
N ASP A 66 -15.42 -11.82 -10.27
CA ASP A 66 -13.98 -11.89 -10.55
C ASP A 66 -13.27 -10.76 -9.79
N PRO A 67 -12.67 -11.06 -8.64
CA PRO A 67 -12.02 -10.06 -7.79
C PRO A 67 -10.56 -9.80 -8.16
N THR A 68 -10.04 -10.41 -9.23
CA THR A 68 -8.60 -10.43 -9.56
C THR A 68 -8.01 -9.02 -9.64
N PHE A 69 -8.73 -8.07 -10.21
CA PHE A 69 -8.27 -6.68 -10.33
C PHE A 69 -7.99 -6.02 -8.98
N ASP A 70 -8.77 -6.37 -7.95
CA ASP A 70 -8.59 -5.88 -6.59
C ASP A 70 -7.51 -6.69 -5.85
N ILE A 71 -7.69 -8.02 -5.77
CA ILE A 71 -6.86 -8.86 -4.90
C ILE A 71 -5.41 -9.00 -5.36
N GLU A 72 -5.15 -8.84 -6.66
CA GLU A 72 -3.78 -8.81 -7.20
C GLU A 72 -3.15 -7.40 -7.19
N GLY A 73 -3.85 -6.39 -6.64
CA GLY A 73 -3.30 -5.05 -6.41
C GLY A 73 -3.28 -4.13 -7.64
N VAL A 74 -3.89 -4.56 -8.76
CA VAL A 74 -3.88 -3.80 -10.02
C VAL A 74 -4.64 -2.48 -9.88
N ASP A 75 -5.83 -2.50 -9.27
CA ASP A 75 -6.61 -1.29 -8.97
C ASP A 75 -5.79 -0.29 -8.12
N ALA A 76 -5.15 -0.77 -7.06
CA ALA A 76 -4.30 0.07 -6.22
C ALA A 76 -3.11 0.65 -6.99
N ALA A 77 -2.52 -0.10 -7.91
CA ALA A 77 -1.40 0.38 -8.72
C ALA A 77 -1.81 1.48 -9.71
N HIS A 78 -2.98 1.39 -10.34
CA HIS A 78 -3.52 2.47 -11.17
C HIS A 78 -3.71 3.76 -10.36
N LYS A 79 -4.33 3.67 -9.18
CA LYS A 79 -4.56 4.81 -8.30
C LYS A 79 -3.24 5.43 -7.80
N LEU A 80 -2.28 4.59 -7.42
CA LEU A 80 -0.96 5.04 -6.98
C LEU A 80 -0.20 5.76 -8.09
N THR A 81 -0.27 5.27 -9.32
CA THR A 81 0.39 5.88 -10.49
C THR A 81 -0.13 7.29 -10.74
N ILE A 82 -1.44 7.51 -10.58
CA ILE A 82 -2.03 8.85 -10.67
C ILE A 82 -1.48 9.77 -9.57
N MET A 83 -1.48 9.32 -8.32
CA MET A 83 -0.94 10.12 -7.20
C MET A 83 0.55 10.40 -7.36
N CYS A 84 1.32 9.44 -7.83
CA CYS A 84 2.75 9.59 -8.12
C CYS A 84 3.01 10.68 -9.17
N ALA A 85 2.24 10.68 -10.27
CA ALA A 85 2.37 11.68 -11.32
C ALA A 85 2.09 13.10 -10.79
N ILE A 86 1.03 13.25 -9.97
CA ILE A 86 0.66 14.54 -9.37
C ILE A 86 1.70 15.01 -8.34
N ALA A 87 2.19 14.10 -7.49
CA ALA A 87 3.08 14.47 -6.39
C ALA A 87 4.53 14.73 -6.83
N PHE A 88 4.99 14.02 -7.86
CA PHE A 88 6.40 14.05 -8.26
C PHE A 88 6.66 14.72 -9.60
N GLY A 89 5.61 15.11 -10.33
CA GLY A 89 5.76 15.78 -11.62
C GLY A 89 6.39 14.88 -12.66
N VAL A 90 5.95 13.64 -12.75
CA VAL A 90 6.42 12.64 -13.72
C VAL A 90 5.27 12.13 -14.57
N PRO A 91 5.52 11.60 -15.77
CA PRO A 91 4.49 10.89 -16.55
C PRO A 91 3.88 9.73 -15.76
N MET A 92 2.65 9.35 -16.10
CA MET A 92 2.06 8.13 -15.55
C MET A 92 2.79 6.90 -16.10
N GLN A 93 3.35 6.07 -15.21
CA GLN A 93 4.23 4.94 -15.56
C GLN A 93 3.72 3.65 -14.91
N PHE A 94 2.47 3.27 -15.20
CA PHE A 94 1.85 2.06 -14.64
C PHE A 94 2.69 0.79 -14.93
N ASP A 95 3.20 0.65 -16.16
CA ASP A 95 3.99 -0.52 -16.57
C ASP A 95 5.33 -0.67 -15.83
N ARG A 96 5.73 0.35 -15.07
CA ARG A 96 6.93 0.34 -14.23
C ARG A 96 6.65 0.07 -12.76
N ALA A 97 5.38 0.10 -12.35
CA ALA A 97 5.01 -0.18 -10.97
C ALA A 97 5.26 -1.67 -10.65
N TYR A 98 5.91 -1.94 -9.52
CA TYR A 98 5.92 -3.29 -8.96
C TYR A 98 4.56 -3.55 -8.31
N VAL A 99 3.95 -4.71 -8.63
CA VAL A 99 2.62 -5.06 -8.13
C VAL A 99 2.61 -6.49 -7.62
N GLU A 100 2.24 -6.67 -6.35
CA GLU A 100 2.01 -7.95 -5.72
C GLU A 100 0.71 -7.90 -4.91
N GLY A 101 -0.17 -8.87 -5.13
CA GLY A 101 -1.48 -8.98 -4.49
C GLY A 101 -1.45 -9.66 -3.12
N ILE A 102 -2.65 -9.88 -2.58
CA ILE A 102 -2.84 -10.52 -1.27
C ILE A 102 -3.22 -12.00 -1.36
N SER A 103 -3.39 -12.56 -2.55
CA SER A 103 -3.89 -13.92 -2.78
C SER A 103 -3.00 -15.02 -2.19
N LYS A 104 -1.71 -14.72 -1.96
CA LYS A 104 -0.73 -15.65 -1.39
C LYS A 104 -0.60 -15.59 0.12
N LEU A 105 -1.27 -14.62 0.78
CA LEU A 105 -1.24 -14.48 2.23
C LEU A 105 -2.16 -15.51 2.88
N ASP A 106 -1.70 -16.13 3.95
CA ASP A 106 -2.52 -16.99 4.77
C ASP A 106 -2.77 -16.40 6.19
N ALA A 107 -3.71 -16.99 6.93
CA ALA A 107 -4.03 -16.55 8.29
C ALA A 107 -2.82 -16.68 9.26
N THR A 108 -1.89 -17.57 8.95
CA THR A 108 -0.67 -17.81 9.73
C THR A 108 0.28 -16.62 9.62
N ASP A 109 0.45 -16.05 8.42
CA ASP A 109 1.27 -14.85 8.21
C ASP A 109 0.69 -13.64 8.98
N ILE A 110 -0.64 -13.48 8.95
CA ILE A 110 -1.32 -12.40 9.67
C ILE A 110 -1.11 -12.53 11.17
N LYS A 111 -1.23 -13.75 11.71
CA LYS A 111 -1.00 -14.02 13.12
C LYS A 111 0.44 -13.79 13.55
N TYR A 112 1.42 -14.22 12.75
CA TYR A 112 2.83 -13.95 13.05
C TYR A 112 3.16 -12.47 13.00
N ALA A 113 2.61 -11.74 12.03
CA ALA A 113 2.78 -10.29 11.96
C ALA A 113 2.22 -9.61 13.23
N GLU A 114 1.05 -10.04 13.69
CA GLU A 114 0.41 -9.49 14.89
C GLU A 114 1.20 -9.80 16.17
N ASP A 115 1.71 -11.03 16.33
CA ASP A 115 2.59 -11.43 17.43
C ASP A 115 3.89 -10.60 17.49
N LEU A 116 4.38 -10.17 16.35
CA LEU A 116 5.57 -9.31 16.21
C LEU A 116 5.23 -7.80 16.33
N GLY A 117 3.96 -7.45 16.59
CA GLY A 117 3.52 -6.07 16.76
C GLY A 117 3.28 -5.30 15.45
N TYR A 118 3.03 -6.01 14.36
CA TYR A 118 2.74 -5.45 13.05
C TYR A 118 1.30 -5.75 12.61
N ARG A 119 0.85 -5.04 11.58
CA ARG A 119 -0.36 -5.33 10.81
C ARG A 119 -0.01 -5.41 9.35
N ILE A 120 -0.58 -6.38 8.64
CA ILE A 120 -0.42 -6.50 7.18
C ILE A 120 -1.50 -5.69 6.51
N LYS A 121 -1.09 -4.80 5.60
CA LYS A 121 -1.98 -4.02 4.72
C LYS A 121 -1.44 -4.10 3.29
N LEU A 122 -2.33 -4.09 2.30
CA LEU A 122 -1.91 -3.84 0.92
C LEU A 122 -1.65 -2.34 0.77
N LEU A 123 -0.38 -1.95 0.67
CA LEU A 123 0.00 -0.55 0.51
C LEU A 123 0.42 -0.24 -0.93
N GLY A 124 -0.13 0.84 -1.47
CA GLY A 124 0.51 1.56 -2.56
C GLY A 124 1.55 2.54 -2.00
N ILE A 125 2.81 2.40 -2.40
CA ILE A 125 3.92 3.20 -1.93
C ILE A 125 4.58 3.90 -3.12
N ALA A 126 4.65 5.25 -3.05
CA ALA A 126 5.47 6.05 -3.95
C ALA A 126 6.47 6.85 -3.11
N ARG A 127 7.77 6.68 -3.36
CA ARG A 127 8.84 7.36 -2.61
C ARG A 127 9.87 7.94 -3.56
N ARG A 128 10.19 9.22 -3.35
CA ARG A 128 11.29 9.87 -4.06
C ARG A 128 12.61 9.55 -3.36
N THR A 129 13.58 9.09 -4.13
CA THR A 129 14.94 8.82 -3.67
C THR A 129 15.94 9.63 -4.49
N ALA A 130 17.22 9.59 -4.11
CA ALA A 130 18.30 10.23 -4.89
C ALA A 130 18.53 9.56 -6.26
N ARG A 131 18.15 8.27 -6.40
CA ARG A 131 18.35 7.48 -7.63
C ARG A 131 17.15 7.48 -8.56
N GLY A 132 15.95 7.75 -8.04
CA GLY A 132 14.69 7.68 -8.79
C GLY A 132 13.49 7.58 -7.88
N ILE A 133 12.40 7.05 -8.40
CA ILE A 133 11.12 6.89 -7.69
C ILE A 133 10.89 5.40 -7.45
N GLU A 134 10.58 5.03 -6.23
CA GLU A 134 9.95 3.75 -5.92
C GLU A 134 8.46 3.87 -6.18
N LEU A 135 7.92 2.94 -6.95
CA LEU A 135 6.49 2.86 -7.27
C LEU A 135 6.05 1.39 -7.13
N ARG A 136 5.40 1.07 -6.02
CA ARG A 136 5.13 -0.33 -5.66
C ARG A 136 3.83 -0.51 -4.90
N VAL A 137 3.17 -1.62 -5.17
CA VAL A 137 1.98 -2.09 -4.43
C VAL A 137 2.26 -3.51 -3.98
N HIS A 138 2.22 -3.74 -2.69
CA HIS A 138 2.42 -5.09 -2.12
C HIS A 138 1.91 -5.18 -0.68
N PRO A 139 1.68 -6.39 -0.16
CA PRO A 139 1.48 -6.61 1.26
C PRO A 139 2.65 -6.02 2.06
N THR A 140 2.34 -5.24 3.07
CA THR A 140 3.35 -4.51 3.86
C THR A 140 3.07 -4.68 5.35
N LEU A 141 4.11 -5.02 6.11
CA LEU A 141 4.06 -5.04 7.57
C LEU A 141 4.21 -3.60 8.09
N ILE A 142 3.19 -3.13 8.78
CA ILE A 142 3.15 -1.79 9.35
C ILE A 142 3.17 -1.91 10.87
N PRO A 143 4.07 -1.25 11.61
CA PRO A 143 4.01 -1.24 13.07
C PRO A 143 2.62 -0.86 13.57
N ALA A 144 2.02 -1.67 14.46
CA ALA A 144 0.63 -1.52 14.89
C ALA A 144 0.33 -0.16 15.53
N LYS A 145 1.36 0.53 16.05
CA LYS A 145 1.26 1.88 16.63
C LYS A 145 1.08 3.00 15.60
N ARG A 146 1.28 2.76 14.30
CA ARG A 146 1.09 3.78 13.25
C ARG A 146 -0.39 3.94 12.94
N LEU A 147 -0.84 5.18 12.72
CA LEU A 147 -2.25 5.49 12.44
C LEU A 147 -2.78 4.73 11.23
N ILE A 148 -2.01 4.65 10.16
CA ILE A 148 -2.42 3.94 8.94
C ILE A 148 -2.65 2.44 9.18
N ALA A 149 -1.97 1.82 10.15
CA ALA A 149 -2.18 0.42 10.53
C ALA A 149 -3.59 0.16 11.12
N SER A 150 -4.22 1.19 11.67
CA SER A 150 -5.55 1.11 12.31
C SER A 150 -6.71 1.35 11.34
N VAL A 151 -6.46 1.46 10.05
CA VAL A 151 -7.48 1.61 9.01
C VAL A 151 -8.07 0.23 8.71
N GLU A 152 -9.32 -0.01 9.12
CA GLU A 152 -9.98 -1.32 9.05
C GLU A 152 -11.20 -1.32 8.13
N GLY A 153 -11.68 -2.53 7.83
CA GLY A 153 -12.83 -2.74 6.94
C GLY A 153 -12.58 -2.20 5.53
N ALA A 154 -13.63 -1.72 4.88
CA ALA A 154 -13.55 -1.19 3.50
C ALA A 154 -13.09 0.30 3.45
N MET A 155 -12.49 0.81 4.54
CA MET A 155 -12.00 2.18 4.58
C MET A 155 -10.67 2.35 3.87
N ASN A 156 -10.46 3.54 3.32
CA ASN A 156 -9.21 3.94 2.67
C ASN A 156 -8.48 4.99 3.51
N ALA A 157 -7.17 5.06 3.33
CA ALA A 157 -6.35 6.13 3.87
C ALA A 157 -5.14 6.39 2.96
N VAL A 158 -4.70 7.64 2.92
CA VAL A 158 -3.48 8.05 2.23
C VAL A 158 -2.65 8.91 3.17
N GLU A 159 -1.45 8.46 3.45
CA GLU A 159 -0.43 9.21 4.20
C GLU A 159 0.51 9.87 3.19
N VAL A 160 0.72 11.18 3.35
CA VAL A 160 1.59 11.99 2.48
C VAL A 160 2.61 12.70 3.35
N HIS A 161 3.88 12.62 2.98
CA HIS A 161 4.98 13.33 3.65
C HIS A 161 5.53 14.42 2.73
N GLY A 162 5.40 15.66 3.18
CA GLY A 162 6.04 16.83 2.59
C GLY A 162 7.23 17.31 3.42
N ASP A 163 8.16 18.00 2.79
CA ASP A 163 9.38 18.49 3.44
C ASP A 163 9.10 19.57 4.52
N ALA A 164 8.09 20.40 4.31
CA ALA A 164 7.72 21.45 5.26
C ALA A 164 6.56 21.06 6.18
N VAL A 165 5.52 20.41 5.64
CA VAL A 165 4.32 20.07 6.41
C VAL A 165 4.50 18.80 7.27
N GLY A 166 5.50 17.97 6.95
CA GLY A 166 5.67 16.66 7.57
C GLY A 166 4.63 15.65 7.10
N ALA A 167 4.21 14.74 7.99
CA ALA A 167 3.23 13.71 7.70
C ALA A 167 1.80 14.24 7.81
N THR A 168 0.99 13.98 6.79
CA THR A 168 -0.46 14.20 6.79
C THR A 168 -1.17 12.90 6.47
N LEU A 169 -2.31 12.63 7.10
CA LEU A 169 -3.11 11.43 6.87
C LEU A 169 -4.53 11.83 6.47
N TYR A 170 -4.97 11.33 5.33
CA TYR A 170 -6.32 11.47 4.80
C TYR A 170 -7.04 10.14 4.95
N TYR A 171 -8.20 10.14 5.59
CA TYR A 171 -8.97 8.93 5.89
C TYR A 171 -10.43 9.11 5.51
N GLY A 172 -11.05 8.10 4.92
CA GLY A 172 -12.45 8.14 4.54
C GLY A 172 -12.90 6.91 3.73
N LYS A 173 -14.10 6.99 3.19
CA LYS A 173 -14.63 5.97 2.30
C LYS A 173 -13.96 6.07 0.92
N GLY A 174 -13.37 4.97 0.45
CA GLY A 174 -12.73 4.90 -0.86
C GLY A 174 -13.68 4.71 -2.03
N ALA A 175 -14.90 4.24 -1.77
CA ALA A 175 -15.93 3.95 -2.76
C ALA A 175 -17.33 4.13 -2.16
N GLY A 176 -18.36 4.00 -3.03
CA GLY A 176 -19.76 4.11 -2.68
C GLY A 176 -20.46 5.22 -3.46
N ALA A 177 -21.77 5.13 -3.64
CA ALA A 177 -22.54 6.06 -4.46
C ALA A 177 -22.42 7.50 -3.99
N GLU A 178 -22.68 7.78 -2.73
CA GLU A 178 -22.62 9.15 -2.19
C GLU A 178 -21.19 9.72 -2.10
N PRO A 179 -20.17 8.98 -1.61
CA PRO A 179 -18.79 9.47 -1.61
C PRO A 179 -18.28 9.80 -3.01
N THR A 180 -18.56 8.92 -3.99
CA THR A 180 -18.17 9.13 -5.39
C THR A 180 -18.92 10.34 -5.99
N ALA A 181 -20.23 10.44 -5.76
CA ALA A 181 -21.02 11.59 -6.22
C ALA A 181 -20.52 12.90 -5.63
N SER A 182 -20.14 12.92 -4.35
CA SER A 182 -19.55 14.10 -3.70
C SER A 182 -18.29 14.58 -4.43
N ALA A 183 -17.38 13.66 -4.78
CA ALA A 183 -16.17 13.99 -5.53
C ALA A 183 -16.47 14.50 -6.95
N VAL A 184 -17.41 13.85 -7.66
CA VAL A 184 -17.84 14.27 -9.01
C VAL A 184 -18.45 15.67 -8.97
N VAL A 185 -19.34 15.94 -8.02
CA VAL A 185 -19.98 17.26 -7.88
C VAL A 185 -18.94 18.32 -7.50
N ALA A 186 -17.95 17.99 -6.66
CA ALA A 186 -16.85 18.90 -6.33
C ALA A 186 -16.07 19.31 -7.59
N ASP A 187 -15.75 18.37 -8.48
CA ASP A 187 -15.11 18.67 -9.77
C ASP A 187 -15.98 19.56 -10.66
N LEU A 188 -17.30 19.32 -10.72
CA LEU A 188 -18.21 20.17 -11.47
C LEU A 188 -18.26 21.60 -10.92
N VAL A 189 -18.26 21.77 -9.61
CA VAL A 189 -18.17 23.08 -8.95
C VAL A 189 -16.85 23.77 -9.30
N ASP A 190 -15.73 23.06 -9.27
CA ASP A 190 -14.43 23.63 -9.63
C ASP A 190 -14.37 24.04 -11.10
N VAL A 191 -14.86 23.22 -12.02
CA VAL A 191 -14.97 23.57 -13.45
C VAL A 191 -15.83 24.84 -13.63
N THR A 192 -16.94 24.95 -12.91
CA THR A 192 -17.82 26.10 -12.98
C THR A 192 -17.10 27.37 -12.48
N ARG A 193 -16.37 27.28 -11.37
CA ARG A 193 -15.57 28.42 -10.85
C ARG A 193 -14.46 28.85 -11.80
N LEU A 194 -13.89 27.91 -12.52
CA LEU A 194 -12.80 28.15 -13.47
C LEU A 194 -13.29 28.54 -14.86
N HIS A 195 -14.61 28.54 -15.12
CA HIS A 195 -15.15 28.79 -16.45
C HIS A 195 -14.76 30.18 -16.99
N THR A 196 -14.72 31.17 -16.13
CA THR A 196 -14.35 32.57 -16.48
C THR A 196 -12.87 32.88 -16.27
N ALA A 197 -12.08 31.92 -15.71
CA ALA A 197 -10.65 32.12 -15.50
C ALA A 197 -9.87 31.90 -16.79
N ASP A 198 -8.82 32.71 -16.96
CA ASP A 198 -7.86 32.55 -18.07
C ASP A 198 -7.28 31.10 -18.06
N PRO A 199 -7.38 30.39 -19.21
CA PRO A 199 -6.83 29.02 -19.31
C PRO A 199 -5.36 28.89 -18.91
N GLU A 200 -4.54 29.92 -19.18
CA GLU A 200 -3.11 29.91 -18.85
C GLU A 200 -2.82 30.03 -17.35
N HIS A 201 -3.79 30.50 -16.58
CA HIS A 201 -3.69 30.63 -15.12
C HIS A 201 -4.42 29.54 -14.34
N ARG A 202 -4.90 28.50 -15.02
CA ARG A 202 -5.55 27.35 -14.35
C ARG A 202 -4.50 26.38 -13.81
N VAL A 203 -4.82 25.78 -12.66
CA VAL A 203 -4.01 24.67 -12.13
C VAL A 203 -4.04 23.51 -13.12
N PRO A 204 -2.88 23.00 -13.57
CA PRO A 204 -2.82 21.85 -14.47
C PRO A 204 -3.44 20.61 -13.86
N HIS A 205 -4.01 19.72 -14.67
CA HIS A 205 -4.70 18.51 -14.19
C HIS A 205 -3.82 17.60 -13.33
N LEU A 206 -2.54 17.46 -13.70
CA LEU A 206 -1.55 16.68 -12.97
C LEU A 206 -0.60 17.58 -12.13
N ALA A 207 -1.06 18.74 -11.68
CA ALA A 207 -0.31 19.73 -10.91
C ALA A 207 0.85 20.42 -11.67
N PHE A 208 1.38 19.80 -12.69
CA PHE A 208 2.52 20.28 -13.48
C PHE A 208 2.12 20.53 -14.93
N GLN A 209 2.70 21.55 -15.54
CA GLN A 209 2.58 21.75 -16.99
C GLN A 209 3.30 20.62 -17.72
N PRO A 210 2.80 20.17 -18.90
CA PRO A 210 3.41 19.03 -19.62
C PRO A 210 4.91 19.20 -19.88
N GLN A 211 5.37 20.41 -20.17
CA GLN A 211 6.77 20.73 -20.39
C GLN A 211 7.62 20.76 -19.12
N SER A 212 7.01 20.71 -17.96
CA SER A 212 7.68 20.71 -16.65
C SER A 212 7.75 19.33 -16.01
N LEU A 213 7.26 18.31 -16.70
CA LEU A 213 7.37 16.93 -16.22
C LEU A 213 8.82 16.48 -16.25
N SER A 214 9.22 15.76 -15.22
CA SER A 214 10.57 15.20 -15.07
C SER A 214 10.65 13.80 -15.67
N ASP A 215 11.78 13.48 -16.28
CA ASP A 215 12.11 12.12 -16.75
C ASP A 215 12.70 11.24 -15.63
N THR A 216 12.43 11.58 -14.36
CA THR A 216 12.92 10.80 -13.21
C THR A 216 12.47 9.34 -13.33
N PRO A 217 13.42 8.38 -13.32
CA PRO A 217 13.08 6.98 -13.57
C PRO A 217 12.35 6.36 -12.38
N VAL A 218 11.46 5.41 -12.67
CA VAL A 218 10.95 4.48 -11.66
C VAL A 218 11.98 3.36 -11.50
N LEU A 219 12.36 3.10 -10.26
CA LEU A 219 13.34 2.07 -9.92
C LEU A 219 12.72 0.67 -10.03
N PRO A 220 13.45 -0.31 -10.56
CA PRO A 220 13.04 -1.71 -10.47
C PRO A 220 13.04 -2.17 -9.01
N ILE A 221 12.27 -3.22 -8.71
CA ILE A 221 12.06 -3.66 -7.32
C ILE A 221 13.38 -4.13 -6.67
N GLU A 222 14.30 -4.66 -7.44
CA GLU A 222 15.61 -5.12 -6.99
C GLU A 222 16.54 -4.00 -6.49
N GLU A 223 16.20 -2.74 -6.82
CA GLU A 223 16.93 -1.56 -6.36
C GLU A 223 16.26 -0.89 -5.16
N VAL A 224 15.12 -1.40 -4.71
CA VAL A 224 14.39 -0.85 -3.57
C VAL A 224 14.98 -1.38 -2.28
N THR A 225 15.38 -0.48 -1.40
CA THR A 225 15.83 -0.81 -0.04
C THR A 225 14.63 -0.93 0.88
N SER A 226 14.43 -2.11 1.48
CA SER A 226 13.30 -2.41 2.37
C SER A 226 13.66 -3.48 3.39
N GLY A 227 12.92 -3.56 4.49
CA GLY A 227 12.92 -4.74 5.34
C GLY A 227 12.05 -5.84 4.73
N TYR A 228 12.39 -7.08 5.00
CA TYR A 228 11.69 -8.26 4.49
C TYR A 228 11.11 -9.09 5.63
N TYR A 229 9.94 -9.65 5.38
CA TYR A 229 9.33 -10.71 6.17
C TYR A 229 9.62 -12.03 5.47
N LEU A 230 10.23 -12.96 6.21
CA LEU A 230 10.55 -14.31 5.74
C LEU A 230 9.85 -15.30 6.67
N ARG A 231 9.05 -16.22 6.12
CA ARG A 231 8.54 -17.39 6.83
C ARG A 231 9.15 -18.63 6.20
N LEU A 232 9.93 -19.35 6.98
CA LEU A 232 10.66 -20.53 6.57
C LEU A 232 10.08 -21.74 7.27
N ARG A 233 9.68 -22.76 6.52
CA ARG A 233 9.32 -24.05 7.06
C ARG A 233 10.54 -24.94 7.07
N VAL A 234 11.02 -25.31 8.24
CA VAL A 234 12.28 -26.00 8.42
C VAL A 234 12.11 -27.23 9.33
N ALA A 235 13.04 -28.21 9.22
CA ALA A 235 13.09 -29.32 10.13
C ALA A 235 13.38 -28.82 11.57
N ASP A 236 12.66 -29.35 12.56
CA ASP A 236 12.88 -29.00 13.97
C ASP A 236 14.00 -29.84 14.56
N VAL A 237 15.23 -29.54 14.14
CA VAL A 237 16.45 -30.21 14.58
C VAL A 237 17.54 -29.21 14.93
N THR A 238 18.45 -29.62 15.81
CA THR A 238 19.59 -28.80 16.22
C THR A 238 20.46 -28.38 15.02
N GLY A 239 20.85 -27.08 14.97
CA GLY A 239 21.75 -26.55 13.95
C GLY A 239 21.04 -25.81 12.82
N VAL A 240 19.79 -26.12 12.49
CA VAL A 240 19.04 -25.46 11.36
C VAL A 240 18.99 -23.95 11.50
N LEU A 241 18.66 -23.45 12.68
CA LEU A 241 18.62 -22.02 12.92
C LEU A 241 19.99 -21.34 12.78
N ALA A 242 21.05 -22.02 13.22
CA ALA A 242 22.43 -21.52 13.04
C ALA A 242 22.80 -21.44 11.56
N ASP A 243 22.35 -22.39 10.74
CA ASP A 243 22.60 -22.37 9.29
C ASP A 243 21.81 -21.27 8.59
N VAL A 244 20.53 -21.08 8.94
CA VAL A 244 19.69 -19.98 8.41
C VAL A 244 20.32 -18.61 8.74
N THR A 245 20.68 -18.39 10.01
CA THR A 245 21.27 -17.11 10.43
C THR A 245 22.64 -16.87 9.80
N ARG A 246 23.45 -17.92 9.57
CA ARG A 246 24.72 -17.82 8.87
C ARG A 246 24.52 -17.40 7.41
N LEU A 247 23.58 -18.02 6.70
CA LEU A 247 23.27 -17.66 5.31
C LEU A 247 22.88 -16.18 5.17
N LEU A 248 22.06 -15.66 6.11
CA LEU A 248 21.68 -14.23 6.13
C LEU A 248 22.91 -13.36 6.43
N ALA A 249 23.74 -13.74 7.40
CA ALA A 249 24.94 -12.99 7.76
C ALA A 249 25.96 -12.95 6.60
N ASP A 250 26.18 -14.08 5.93
CA ASP A 250 27.08 -14.17 4.77
C ASP A 250 26.58 -13.32 3.58
N ALA A 251 25.26 -13.14 3.45
CA ALA A 251 24.64 -12.24 2.50
C ALA A 251 24.62 -10.77 2.96
N GLY A 252 25.13 -10.45 4.14
CA GLY A 252 25.14 -9.09 4.70
C GLY A 252 23.75 -8.64 5.23
N ILE A 253 22.81 -9.56 5.40
CA ILE A 253 21.44 -9.27 5.84
C ILE A 253 21.38 -9.33 7.38
N SER A 254 21.00 -8.22 8.00
CA SER A 254 20.80 -8.11 9.46
C SER A 254 19.36 -8.44 9.84
N ILE A 255 19.20 -9.13 10.98
CA ILE A 255 17.89 -9.53 11.53
C ILE A 255 17.43 -8.49 12.54
N ASP A 256 16.19 -7.98 12.36
CA ASP A 256 15.52 -7.09 13.32
C ASP A 256 14.75 -7.89 14.38
N ALA A 257 13.95 -8.87 13.93
CA ALA A 257 13.16 -9.72 14.81
C ALA A 257 13.11 -11.16 14.30
N MET A 258 12.95 -12.11 15.22
CA MET A 258 12.79 -13.52 14.90
C MET A 258 11.79 -14.17 15.85
N LEU A 259 10.95 -15.04 15.31
CA LEU A 259 9.99 -15.84 16.06
C LEU A 259 10.03 -17.30 15.59
N GLN A 260 10.15 -18.23 16.51
CA GLN A 260 9.96 -19.66 16.27
C GLN A 260 8.92 -20.19 17.26
N ARG A 261 7.98 -20.99 16.78
CA ARG A 261 6.98 -21.67 17.60
C ARG A 261 7.32 -23.15 17.69
N GLU A 262 6.86 -23.82 18.77
CA GLU A 262 7.03 -25.25 18.94
C GLU A 262 6.33 -26.03 17.80
N ALA A 263 6.99 -27.06 17.26
CA ALA A 263 6.52 -27.87 16.14
C ALA A 263 5.15 -28.52 16.40
N GLU A 264 4.88 -28.93 17.63
CA GLU A 264 3.60 -29.55 18.05
C GLU A 264 2.42 -28.59 17.90
N GLN A 265 2.66 -27.27 17.93
CA GLN A 265 1.61 -26.24 17.77
C GLN A 265 1.28 -25.98 16.29
N ILE A 266 2.09 -26.50 15.36
CA ILE A 266 1.94 -26.20 13.93
C ILE A 266 1.36 -27.39 13.15
N ALA A 267 1.96 -28.56 13.17
CA ALA A 267 1.47 -29.72 12.40
C ALA A 267 1.90 -31.08 12.94
N GLY A 268 2.80 -31.16 13.91
CA GLY A 268 3.28 -32.44 14.47
C GLY A 268 4.09 -33.31 13.49
N ASP A 269 4.59 -32.76 12.39
CA ASP A 269 5.32 -33.43 11.32
C ASP A 269 6.86 -33.34 11.47
N GLY A 270 7.36 -32.88 12.62
CA GLY A 270 8.78 -32.66 12.87
C GLY A 270 9.35 -31.44 12.15
N GLN A 271 8.49 -30.55 11.66
CA GLN A 271 8.85 -29.25 11.08
C GLN A 271 8.32 -28.10 11.93
N THR A 272 9.02 -26.98 11.88
CA THR A 272 8.62 -25.75 12.55
C THR A 272 8.71 -24.57 11.60
N ASP A 273 7.93 -23.52 11.88
CA ASP A 273 8.05 -22.25 11.17
C ASP A 273 9.05 -21.35 11.92
N VAL A 274 9.99 -20.81 11.16
CA VAL A 274 10.87 -19.72 11.61
C VAL A 274 10.48 -18.46 10.85
N VAL A 275 10.05 -17.46 11.57
CA VAL A 275 9.71 -16.15 11.01
C VAL A 275 10.82 -15.17 11.33
N ILE A 276 11.28 -14.46 10.32
CA ILE A 276 12.36 -13.48 10.43
C ILE A 276 11.88 -12.17 9.80
N ILE A 277 12.11 -11.06 10.51
CA ILE A 277 12.05 -9.71 9.96
C ILE A 277 13.47 -9.19 9.84
N THR A 278 13.85 -8.72 8.65
CA THR A 278 15.18 -8.14 8.43
C THR A 278 15.17 -6.63 8.68
N HIS A 279 16.35 -6.07 8.97
CA HIS A 279 16.55 -4.64 8.75
C HIS A 279 16.44 -4.29 7.26
N GLU A 280 16.39 -3.00 6.94
CA GLU A 280 16.44 -2.55 5.54
C GLU A 280 17.74 -3.04 4.88
N THR A 281 17.59 -3.66 3.71
CA THR A 281 18.68 -4.24 2.94
C THR A 281 18.47 -4.06 1.44
#